data_38b06fc9baf686c75d2f1aa372a3fed7
#
_entry.id   38b06fc9baf686c75d2f1aa372a3fed7
#
_cell.length_a   1.000
_cell.length_b   1.000
_cell.length_c   1.000
_cell.angle_alpha   90.00
_cell.angle_beta   90.00
_cell.angle_gamma   90.00
#
_symmetry.space_group_name_H-M   'P 1'
#
loop_
_entity.id
_entity.type
_entity.pdbx_description
1 polymer ?
#
loop_
_entity_poly.entity_id
_entity_poly.type
_entity_poly.pdbx_seq_one_letter_code
_entity_poly.pdbx_strand_id
1 'polypeptide(L)'
;SELNIPIIGFIDLECINTIRDLKTTRAIPSVVPHMVQRQLAFYSYVSRKQAWVDYVSKKHCTTYRIDNVERTMNEIIAICHSIEKFLNISDDIKEIASMFPPNLDSWEWSEEDNINWKKLGV
;
A
#
# COMPACT_ATOMS: atom_id res chain seq x y z
N SER A 1 13.10 14.35 -3.40
CA SER A 1 12.10 15.24 -3.98
C SER A 1 10.79 15.11 -3.22
N GLU A 2 10.16 16.22 -2.96
CA GLU A 2 8.87 16.24 -2.28
C GLU A 2 7.75 15.73 -3.19
N LEU A 3 6.84 14.97 -2.60
CA LEU A 3 5.60 14.55 -3.24
C LEU A 3 4.53 15.64 -3.02
N ASN A 4 3.74 15.91 -4.04
CA ASN A 4 2.64 16.87 -3.95
C ASN A 4 1.39 16.25 -3.31
N ILE A 5 1.29 14.92 -3.34
CA ILE A 5 0.18 14.18 -2.76
C ILE A 5 0.69 13.43 -1.52
N PRO A 6 0.01 13.56 -0.36
CA PRO A 6 0.44 12.87 0.85
C PRO A 6 0.20 11.36 0.74
N ILE A 7 1.13 10.58 1.32
CA ILE A 7 0.93 9.16 1.57
C ILE A 7 0.40 9.01 2.99
N ILE A 8 -0.70 8.30 3.16
CA ILE A 8 -1.36 8.10 4.45
C ILE A 8 -1.43 6.61 4.75
N GLY A 9 -1.20 6.25 6.01
CA GLY A 9 -1.34 4.89 6.50
C GLY A 9 -1.75 4.86 7.97
N PHE A 10 -2.21 3.71 8.42
CA PHE A 10 -2.63 3.49 9.80
C PHE A 10 -1.83 2.34 10.40
N ILE A 11 -1.22 2.59 11.55
CA ILE A 11 -0.43 1.59 12.29
C ILE A 11 -1.36 0.83 13.23
N ASP A 12 -1.32 -0.52 13.18
CA ASP A 12 -2.16 -1.36 14.04
C ASP A 12 -1.72 -1.27 15.51
N LEU A 13 -0.43 -1.42 15.76
CA LEU A 13 0.12 -1.39 17.10
C LEU A 13 1.46 -0.65 17.13
N GLU A 14 1.50 0.42 17.89
CA GLU A 14 2.71 1.20 18.11
C GLU A 14 3.19 1.04 19.55
N CYS A 15 4.45 0.61 19.69
CA CYS A 15 5.17 0.51 20.95
C CYS A 15 6.24 1.61 21.04
N ILE A 16 6.97 1.66 22.16
CA ILE A 16 7.99 2.69 22.37
C ILE A 16 9.05 2.68 21.26
N ASN A 17 9.60 1.51 20.92
CA ASN A 17 10.70 1.36 19.96
C ASN A 17 10.33 0.54 18.72
N THR A 18 9.12 0.02 18.65
CA THR A 18 8.68 -0.86 17.57
C THR A 18 7.28 -0.53 17.10
N ILE A 19 7.00 -0.88 15.87
CA ILE A 19 5.64 -0.99 15.33
C ILE A 19 5.39 -2.44 14.94
N ARG A 20 4.16 -2.89 15.11
CA ARG A 20 3.76 -4.27 14.80
C ARG A 20 2.47 -4.26 14.00
N ASP A 21 2.42 -5.12 13.02
CA ASP A 21 1.25 -5.35 12.19
C ASP A 21 0.83 -6.80 12.34
N LEU A 22 -0.42 -7.04 12.68
CA LEU A 22 -0.97 -8.36 12.89
C LEU A 22 -1.74 -8.84 11.66
N LYS A 23 -1.31 -9.98 11.12
CA LYS A 23 -1.97 -10.61 9.98
C LYS A 23 -2.42 -12.01 10.29
N THR A 24 -3.72 -12.24 10.19
CA THR A 24 -4.29 -13.59 10.28
C THR A 24 -4.27 -14.27 8.92
N THR A 25 -3.91 -15.55 8.90
CA THR A 25 -3.79 -16.30 7.64
C THR A 25 -4.07 -17.78 7.86
N ARG A 26 -4.46 -18.47 6.80
CA ARG A 26 -4.55 -19.94 6.81
C ARG A 26 -3.18 -20.60 6.69
N ALA A 27 -2.30 -20.00 5.89
CA ALA A 27 -0.94 -20.46 5.68
C ALA A 27 0.04 -19.31 5.85
N ILE A 28 0.99 -19.45 6.76
CA ILE A 28 2.00 -18.44 7.03
C ILE A 28 2.98 -18.40 5.83
N PRO A 29 3.21 -17.24 5.20
CA PRO A 29 4.16 -17.16 4.10
C PRO A 29 5.59 -17.41 4.58
N SER A 30 6.40 -18.03 3.74
CA SER A 30 7.83 -18.29 4.04
C SER A 30 8.70 -17.03 3.97
N VAL A 31 8.23 -16.03 3.24
CA VAL A 31 8.84 -14.70 3.13
C VAL A 31 7.75 -13.64 3.20
N VAL A 32 8.11 -12.45 3.68
CA VAL A 32 7.15 -11.33 3.73
C VAL A 32 6.80 -10.91 2.30
N PRO A 33 5.51 -10.89 1.92
CA PRO A 33 5.08 -10.44 0.60
C PRO A 33 5.46 -8.99 0.34
N HIS A 34 5.74 -8.64 -0.91
CA HIS A 34 6.14 -7.28 -1.30
C HIS A 34 5.20 -6.18 -0.82
N MET A 35 3.90 -6.41 -0.90
CA MET A 35 2.89 -5.42 -0.45
C MET A 35 3.02 -5.13 1.04
N VAL A 36 3.22 -6.18 1.85
CA VAL A 36 3.41 -6.06 3.29
C VAL A 36 4.74 -5.40 3.62
N GLN A 37 5.79 -5.78 2.90
CA GLN A 37 7.11 -5.16 3.03
C GLN A 37 7.05 -3.65 2.78
N ARG A 38 6.37 -3.21 1.72
CA ARG A 38 6.20 -1.80 1.39
C ARG A 38 5.39 -1.05 2.45
N GLN A 39 4.26 -1.61 2.88
CA GLN A 39 3.42 -1.02 3.92
C GLN A 39 4.21 -0.77 5.20
N LEU A 40 4.90 -1.77 5.68
CA LEU A 40 5.61 -1.70 6.95
C LEU A 40 6.94 -0.93 6.85
N ALA A 41 7.60 -0.94 5.70
CA ALA A 41 8.75 -0.07 5.46
C ALA A 41 8.35 1.41 5.53
N PHE A 42 7.19 1.77 4.97
CA PHE A 42 6.65 3.11 5.08
C PHE A 42 6.39 3.49 6.55
N TYR A 43 5.73 2.63 7.31
CA TYR A 43 5.45 2.89 8.73
C TYR A 43 6.74 3.01 9.55
N SER A 44 7.71 2.13 9.30
CA SER A 44 9.02 2.17 9.95
C SER A 44 9.77 3.47 9.65
N TYR A 45 9.76 3.88 8.40
CA TYR A 45 10.43 5.12 7.96
C TYR A 45 9.83 6.36 8.61
N VAL A 46 8.51 6.48 8.61
CA VAL A 46 7.81 7.65 9.16
C VAL A 46 7.91 7.69 10.69
N SER A 47 7.71 6.56 11.35
CA SER A 47 7.78 6.47 12.83
C SER A 47 9.21 6.47 13.38
N ARG A 48 10.20 6.17 12.54
CA ARG A 48 11.60 5.92 12.94
C ARG A 48 11.74 4.78 13.95
N LYS A 49 10.86 3.78 13.84
CA LYS A 49 10.83 2.60 14.70
C LYS A 49 11.01 1.33 13.87
N GLN A 50 11.55 0.29 14.48
CA GLN A 50 11.63 -1.01 13.84
C GLN A 50 10.24 -1.60 13.63
N ALA A 51 9.93 -2.02 12.42
CA ALA A 51 8.68 -2.67 12.08
C ALA A 51 8.81 -4.19 12.10
N TRP A 52 7.75 -4.84 12.56
CA TRP A 52 7.58 -6.28 12.60
C TRP A 52 6.20 -6.65 12.08
N VAL A 53 6.09 -7.79 11.41
CA VAL A 53 4.81 -8.39 11.07
C VAL A 53 4.64 -9.71 11.81
N ASP A 54 3.50 -9.85 12.48
CA ASP A 54 3.13 -11.07 13.20
C ASP A 54 2.06 -11.81 12.39
N TYR A 55 2.45 -12.94 11.80
CA TYR A 55 1.51 -13.83 11.14
C TYR A 55 0.97 -14.87 12.11
N VAL A 56 -0.34 -14.95 12.19
CA VAL A 56 -1.04 -15.89 13.06
C VAL A 56 -1.94 -16.79 12.23
N SER A 57 -1.75 -18.09 12.37
CA SER A 57 -2.65 -19.12 11.86
C SER A 57 -3.30 -19.87 13.02
N LYS A 58 -4.19 -20.82 12.71
CA LYS A 58 -4.82 -21.65 13.76
C LYS A 58 -3.82 -22.43 14.62
N LYS A 59 -2.63 -22.74 14.08
CA LYS A 59 -1.66 -23.62 14.72
C LYS A 59 -0.33 -22.98 15.03
N HIS A 60 0.01 -21.88 14.34
CA HIS A 60 1.33 -21.27 14.39
C HIS A 60 1.27 -19.76 14.45
N CYS A 61 2.31 -19.16 15.02
CA CYS A 61 2.60 -17.74 14.95
C CYS A 61 4.04 -17.57 14.50
N THR A 62 4.26 -16.71 13.51
CA THR A 62 5.59 -16.40 13.00
C THR A 62 5.74 -14.90 12.87
N THR A 63 6.84 -14.38 13.40
CA THR A 63 7.17 -12.96 13.37
C THR A 63 8.33 -12.72 12.41
N TYR A 64 8.15 -11.75 11.53
CA TYR A 64 9.21 -11.28 10.62
C TYR A 64 9.58 -9.84 10.92
N ARG A 65 10.87 -9.59 10.96
CA ARG A 65 11.43 -8.25 11.01
C ARG A 65 11.40 -7.65 9.60
N ILE A 66 11.08 -6.36 9.50
CA ILE A 66 11.12 -5.63 8.24
C ILE A 66 12.50 -4.99 8.08
N ASP A 67 13.20 -5.42 7.04
CA ASP A 67 14.53 -4.94 6.69
C ASP A 67 14.50 -4.10 5.39
N ASN A 68 15.65 -3.53 5.02
CA ASN A 68 15.80 -2.76 3.78
C ASN A 68 14.80 -1.61 3.63
N VAL A 69 14.47 -0.94 4.74
CA VAL A 69 13.45 0.13 4.78
C VAL A 69 13.79 1.25 3.80
N GLU A 70 15.02 1.72 3.78
CA GLU A 70 15.44 2.82 2.90
C GLU A 70 15.28 2.47 1.42
N ARG A 71 15.75 1.29 1.02
CA ARG A 71 15.58 0.81 -0.36
C ARG A 71 14.11 0.70 -0.74
N THR A 72 13.29 0.13 0.14
CA THR A 72 11.86 -0.03 -0.10
C THR A 72 11.17 1.32 -0.17
N MET A 73 11.56 2.29 0.64
CA MET A 73 11.04 3.66 0.56
C MET A 73 11.39 4.34 -0.76
N ASN A 74 12.59 4.14 -1.29
CA ASN A 74 12.96 4.67 -2.60
C ASN A 74 12.07 4.11 -3.71
N GLU A 75 11.73 2.82 -3.63
CA GLU A 75 10.77 2.19 -4.56
C GLU A 75 9.37 2.82 -4.43
N ILE A 76 8.88 3.03 -3.22
CA ILE A 76 7.58 3.66 -2.95
C ILE A 76 7.55 5.08 -3.52
N ILE A 77 8.57 5.87 -3.27
CA ILE A 77 8.68 7.24 -3.77
C ILE A 77 8.70 7.26 -5.30
N ALA A 78 9.42 6.35 -5.94
CA ALA A 78 9.43 6.22 -7.41
C ALA A 78 8.05 5.89 -7.97
N ILE A 79 7.30 5.00 -7.32
CA ILE A 79 5.92 4.67 -7.69
C ILE A 79 5.02 5.91 -7.53
N CYS A 80 5.13 6.63 -6.43
CA CYS A 80 4.34 7.83 -6.18
C CYS A 80 4.62 8.93 -7.21
N HIS A 81 5.88 9.16 -7.58
CA HIS A 81 6.22 10.08 -8.66
C HIS A 81 5.64 9.66 -10.01
N SER A 82 5.62 8.36 -10.29
CA SER A 82 5.00 7.84 -11.51
C SER A 82 3.49 8.10 -11.53
N ILE A 83 2.82 7.93 -10.39
CA ILE A 83 1.40 8.24 -10.23
C ILE A 83 1.15 9.74 -10.42
N GLU A 84 1.96 10.60 -9.80
CA GLU A 84 1.85 12.05 -9.96
C GLU A 84 2.02 12.50 -11.42
N LYS A 85 3.02 11.96 -12.12
CA LYS A 85 3.22 12.19 -13.55
C LYS A 85 2.01 11.78 -14.37
N PHE A 86 1.44 10.61 -14.06
CA PHE A 86 0.25 10.12 -14.72
C PHE A 86 -0.95 11.06 -14.51
N LEU A 87 -1.20 11.48 -13.28
CA LEU A 87 -2.30 12.39 -12.94
C LEU A 87 -2.15 13.77 -13.58
N ASN A 88 -0.93 14.18 -13.95
CA ASN A 88 -0.63 15.44 -14.61
C ASN A 88 -0.60 15.36 -16.14
N ILE A 89 -0.92 14.20 -16.74
CA ILE A 89 -0.96 14.04 -18.21
C ILE A 89 -2.03 14.93 -18.83
N SER A 90 -3.16 15.12 -18.14
CA SER A 90 -4.28 15.92 -18.63
C SER A 90 -5.02 16.57 -17.45
N ASP A 91 -5.56 17.76 -17.69
CA ASP A 91 -6.51 18.40 -16.79
C ASP A 91 -7.94 17.86 -16.96
N ASP A 92 -8.19 17.07 -18.00
CA ASP A 92 -9.47 16.42 -18.24
C ASP A 92 -9.56 15.09 -17.49
N ILE A 93 -10.37 15.07 -16.44
CA ILE A 93 -10.59 13.88 -15.62
C ILE A 93 -11.16 12.70 -16.43
N LYS A 94 -11.91 12.95 -17.49
CA LYS A 94 -12.46 11.91 -18.36
C LYS A 94 -11.35 11.21 -19.15
N GLU A 95 -10.39 11.98 -19.64
CA GLU A 95 -9.22 11.43 -20.35
C GLU A 95 -8.41 10.53 -19.41
N ILE A 96 -8.13 10.98 -18.20
CA ILE A 96 -7.42 10.18 -17.20
C ILE A 96 -8.22 8.92 -16.84
N ALA A 97 -9.51 9.06 -16.55
CA ALA A 97 -10.39 7.95 -16.18
C ALA A 97 -10.51 6.90 -17.29
N SER A 98 -10.47 7.32 -18.57
CA SER A 98 -10.54 6.37 -19.69
C SER A 98 -9.37 5.38 -19.76
N MET A 99 -8.24 5.73 -19.15
CA MET A 99 -7.05 4.88 -19.08
C MET A 99 -7.15 3.80 -17.98
N PHE A 100 -8.10 3.93 -17.06
CA PHE A 100 -8.31 3.02 -15.92
C PHE A 100 -9.74 2.51 -15.83
N PRO A 101 -10.17 1.62 -16.71
CA PRO A 101 -11.47 0.99 -16.54
C PRO A 101 -11.50 0.17 -15.24
N PRO A 102 -12.61 0.20 -14.49
CA PRO A 102 -12.75 -0.59 -13.27
C PRO A 102 -12.57 -2.09 -13.53
N ASN A 103 -11.77 -2.72 -12.70
CA ASN A 103 -11.59 -4.17 -12.69
C ASN A 103 -12.42 -4.78 -11.56
N LEU A 104 -13.63 -5.24 -11.88
CA LEU A 104 -14.57 -5.80 -10.90
C LEU A 104 -14.14 -7.16 -10.32
N ASP A 105 -13.12 -7.80 -10.89
CA ASP A 105 -12.50 -9.00 -10.33
C ASP A 105 -11.51 -8.66 -9.19
N SER A 106 -11.17 -7.40 -9.04
CA SER A 106 -10.32 -6.90 -7.96
C SER A 106 -11.16 -6.37 -6.80
N TRP A 107 -10.79 -6.71 -5.58
CA TRP A 107 -11.47 -6.25 -4.36
C TRP A 107 -11.38 -4.73 -4.15
N GLU A 108 -10.40 -4.07 -4.79
CA GLU A 108 -10.23 -2.61 -4.73
C GLU A 108 -11.29 -1.84 -5.52
N TRP A 109 -12.01 -2.52 -6.43
CA TRP A 109 -13.06 -1.93 -7.26
C TRP A 109 -14.43 -2.43 -6.84
N SER A 110 -15.36 -1.53 -6.63
CA SER A 110 -16.75 -1.84 -6.30
C SER A 110 -17.68 -1.61 -7.48
N GLU A 111 -18.90 -2.11 -7.37
CA GLU A 111 -19.95 -1.80 -8.35
C GLU A 111 -20.27 -0.30 -8.38
N GLU A 112 -20.16 0.39 -7.24
CA GLU A 112 -20.31 1.84 -7.16
C GLU A 112 -19.23 2.57 -7.96
N ASP A 113 -17.98 2.11 -7.91
CA ASP A 113 -16.89 2.68 -8.71
C ASP A 113 -17.17 2.53 -10.20
N ASN A 114 -17.70 1.38 -10.63
CA ASN A 114 -18.11 1.12 -12.01
C ASN A 114 -19.22 2.09 -12.46
N ILE A 115 -20.24 2.30 -11.61
CA ILE A 115 -21.34 3.24 -11.89
C ILE A 115 -20.77 4.66 -12.02
N ASN A 116 -19.91 5.08 -11.11
CA ASN A 116 -19.31 6.39 -11.12
C ASN A 116 -18.41 6.59 -12.35
N TRP A 117 -17.64 5.59 -12.72
CA TRP A 117 -16.81 5.61 -13.94
C TRP A 117 -17.66 5.80 -15.20
N LYS A 118 -18.76 5.07 -15.33
CA LYS A 118 -19.72 5.21 -16.44
C LYS A 118 -20.35 6.59 -16.49
N LYS A 119 -20.64 7.23 -15.35
CA LYS A 119 -21.19 8.59 -15.29
C LYS A 119 -20.24 9.65 -15.85
N LEU A 120 -18.93 9.38 -15.92
CA LEU A 120 -17.98 10.28 -16.56
C LEU A 120 -18.12 10.34 -18.08
N GLY A 121 -18.85 9.38 -18.68
CA GLY A 121 -19.07 9.31 -20.12
C GLY A 121 -17.84 8.78 -20.89
N VAL A 122 -17.08 7.92 -20.24
CA VAL A 122 -15.93 7.22 -20.83
C VAL A 122 -16.28 5.83 -21.29
#